data_ac9aa17fe3fda8243afeca58100e24ae
#
_entry.id   ac9aa17fe3fda8243afeca58100e24ae
#
_cell.length_a   1.000
_cell.length_b   1.000
_cell.length_c   1.000
_cell.angle_alpha   90.00
_cell.angle_beta   90.00
_cell.angle_gamma   90.00
#
_symmetry.space_group_name_H-M   'P 1'
#
loop_
_entity.id
_entity.type
_entity.pdbx_description
1 polymer ?
#
loop_
_entity_poly.entity_id
_entity_poly.type
_entity_poly.pdbx_seq_one_letter_code
_entity_poly.pdbx_strand_id
1 'polypeptide(L)'
;SYGVSVTVFLSAALLCAIHEEMPRSQMKKPVTLMVPVNLRNYFPSYSMTNFFGWIEAGQVFEENTRFEEVLQNLQHVFRTELVKERIADNMNRLVRLEKNPLLRAVPLEIKNLFLLAGTTLGGRSISAIYSNIGKIQLPDVFETYVDSFGFFTSTDKLQMCSCSYGDKMRVGITSKILSHNIQRNFLRILKEEGIHVTEQENDFPGYQEKKLGLMQKSMQIFTFLCIAAVVISWVVNLMLPSGFLWAGFVSGGVLCTWLFVMVGYKKRRNLLKNGMWQLLLISAAGLLWDVFTGWHGWA
;
A
#
# COMPACT_ATOMS: atom_id res chain seq x y z
N SER A 1 -27.45 19.20 -6.19
CA SER A 1 -27.56 17.92 -5.45
C SER A 1 -27.60 16.76 -6.45
N TYR A 2 -26.71 15.79 -6.31
CA TYR A 2 -26.59 14.65 -7.25
C TYR A 2 -27.53 13.47 -6.90
N GLY A 3 -28.29 13.53 -5.82
CA GLY A 3 -29.19 12.45 -5.39
C GLY A 3 -28.47 11.12 -5.04
N VAL A 4 -27.21 11.18 -4.66
CA VAL A 4 -26.39 10.03 -4.26
C VAL A 4 -26.09 10.04 -2.76
N SER A 5 -25.70 8.91 -2.21
CA SER A 5 -25.26 8.85 -0.80
C SER A 5 -23.92 9.57 -0.61
N VAL A 6 -23.70 10.09 0.60
CA VAL A 6 -22.42 10.72 0.98
C VAL A 6 -21.24 9.79 0.73
N THR A 7 -21.39 8.49 0.99
CA THR A 7 -20.34 7.49 0.75
C THR A 7 -19.97 7.41 -0.73
N VAL A 8 -20.97 7.40 -1.62
CA VAL A 8 -20.74 7.36 -3.08
C VAL A 8 -20.03 8.64 -3.53
N PHE A 9 -20.51 9.80 -3.08
CA PHE A 9 -19.95 11.10 -3.44
C PHE A 9 -18.48 11.22 -3.00
N LEU A 10 -18.16 10.92 -1.74
CA LEU A 10 -16.78 10.98 -1.24
C LEU A 10 -15.88 9.91 -1.88
N SER A 11 -16.45 8.76 -2.25
CA SER A 11 -15.72 7.74 -3.01
C SER A 11 -15.34 8.26 -4.40
N ALA A 12 -16.25 8.92 -5.10
CA ALA A 12 -16.00 9.52 -6.42
C ALA A 12 -14.90 10.60 -6.33
N ALA A 13 -15.02 11.51 -5.38
CA ALA A 13 -14.04 12.55 -5.15
C ALA A 13 -12.65 11.98 -4.85
N LEU A 14 -12.57 10.91 -4.04
CA LEU A 14 -11.30 10.26 -3.72
C LEU A 14 -10.70 9.53 -4.93
N LEU A 15 -11.51 8.85 -5.75
CA LEU A 15 -11.04 8.19 -6.98
C LEU A 15 -10.45 9.20 -7.96
N CYS A 16 -11.14 10.33 -8.19
CA CYS A 16 -10.66 11.41 -9.04
C CYS A 16 -9.35 12.01 -8.51
N ALA A 17 -9.28 12.29 -7.21
CA ALA A 17 -8.09 12.85 -6.57
C ALA A 17 -6.87 11.91 -6.67
N ILE A 18 -7.09 10.60 -6.59
CA ILE A 18 -6.02 9.59 -6.77
C ILE A 18 -5.59 9.55 -8.24
N HIS A 19 -6.55 9.53 -9.17
CA HIS A 19 -6.25 9.46 -10.60
C HIS A 19 -5.38 10.62 -11.07
N GLU A 20 -5.66 11.84 -10.63
CA GLU A 20 -4.88 13.04 -10.95
C GLU A 20 -3.40 12.95 -10.52
N GLU A 21 -3.11 12.22 -9.46
CA GLU A 21 -1.72 12.02 -8.97
C GLU A 21 -1.05 10.78 -9.57
N MET A 22 -1.74 10.00 -10.41
CA MET A 22 -1.18 8.80 -11.00
C MET A 22 -0.09 9.13 -12.03
N PRO A 23 1.01 8.36 -12.03
CA PRO A 23 2.02 8.46 -13.10
C PRO A 23 1.40 8.15 -14.47
N ARG A 24 1.80 8.86 -15.51
CA ARG A 24 1.30 8.67 -16.91
C ARG A 24 1.30 7.20 -17.36
N SER A 25 2.30 6.41 -16.95
CA SER A 25 2.40 4.99 -17.27
C SER A 25 1.33 4.11 -16.60
N GLN A 26 0.59 4.64 -15.64
CA GLN A 26 -0.42 3.92 -14.87
C GLN A 26 -1.83 4.48 -15.06
N MET A 27 -2.01 5.61 -15.73
CA MET A 27 -3.32 6.29 -15.90
C MET A 27 -4.41 5.40 -16.53
N LYS A 28 -4.02 4.41 -17.34
CA LYS A 28 -4.97 3.44 -17.94
C LYS A 28 -5.40 2.32 -16.99
N LYS A 29 -4.81 2.24 -15.80
CA LYS A 29 -5.20 1.21 -14.81
C LYS A 29 -6.40 1.70 -14.00
N PRO A 30 -7.29 0.78 -13.60
CA PRO A 30 -8.40 1.15 -12.74
C PRO A 30 -7.90 1.68 -11.40
N VAL A 31 -8.54 2.73 -10.91
CA VAL A 31 -8.42 3.16 -9.51
C VAL A 31 -9.52 2.47 -8.73
N THR A 32 -9.16 1.69 -7.71
CA THR A 32 -10.10 0.87 -6.97
C THR A 32 -10.07 1.21 -5.48
N LEU A 33 -11.25 1.44 -4.91
CA LEU A 33 -11.44 1.58 -3.47
C LEU A 33 -11.96 0.27 -2.88
N MET A 34 -11.42 -0.10 -1.74
CA MET A 34 -12.00 -1.09 -0.87
C MET A 34 -12.88 -0.35 0.16
N VAL A 35 -14.17 -0.69 0.19
CA VAL A 35 -15.14 -0.08 1.10
C VAL A 35 -15.64 -1.14 2.07
N PRO A 36 -15.27 -1.07 3.37
CA PRO A 36 -15.78 -1.97 4.40
C PRO A 36 -17.28 -1.79 4.61
N VAL A 37 -17.96 -2.90 4.80
CA VAL A 37 -19.42 -2.98 5.00
C VAL A 37 -19.74 -3.67 6.30
N ASN A 38 -20.54 -3.05 7.14
CA ASN A 38 -21.02 -3.68 8.38
C ASN A 38 -22.05 -4.77 8.06
N LEU A 39 -21.67 -6.02 8.28
CA LEU A 39 -22.52 -7.17 7.97
C LEU A 39 -23.72 -7.31 8.92
N ARG A 40 -23.71 -6.65 10.09
CA ARG A 40 -24.85 -6.64 11.00
C ARG A 40 -26.08 -5.98 10.38
N ASN A 41 -25.91 -5.14 9.38
CA ASN A 41 -27.02 -4.54 8.63
C ASN A 41 -27.75 -5.54 7.73
N TYR A 42 -27.11 -6.69 7.43
CA TYR A 42 -27.62 -7.71 6.51
C TYR A 42 -27.92 -9.04 7.20
N PHE A 43 -27.15 -9.36 8.23
CA PHE A 43 -27.22 -10.63 8.94
C PHE A 43 -27.25 -10.39 10.44
N PRO A 44 -28.21 -10.99 11.18
CA PRO A 44 -28.26 -10.89 12.64
C PRO A 44 -27.00 -11.52 13.24
N SER A 45 -26.36 -10.83 14.16
CA SER A 45 -25.20 -11.33 14.89
C SER A 45 -25.10 -10.69 16.26
N TYR A 46 -24.96 -11.51 17.28
CA TYR A 46 -24.69 -11.10 18.67
C TYR A 46 -23.19 -11.09 18.99
N SER A 47 -22.33 -11.40 18.01
CA SER A 47 -20.89 -11.42 18.22
C SER A 47 -20.36 -10.01 18.51
N MET A 48 -19.53 -9.89 19.54
CA MET A 48 -18.80 -8.66 19.88
C MET A 48 -17.51 -8.50 19.06
N THR A 49 -17.15 -9.53 18.28
CA THR A 49 -15.97 -9.47 17.39
C THR A 49 -16.26 -8.72 16.10
N ASN A 50 -15.21 -8.47 15.31
CA ASN A 50 -15.35 -7.85 14.00
C ASN A 50 -16.25 -8.70 13.09
N PHE A 51 -17.33 -8.08 12.61
CA PHE A 51 -18.27 -8.69 11.68
C PHE A 51 -18.52 -7.74 10.52
N PHE A 52 -17.57 -7.72 9.59
CA PHE A 52 -17.61 -6.88 8.40
C PHE A 52 -17.21 -7.67 7.16
N GLY A 53 -17.70 -7.23 6.02
CA GLY A 53 -17.22 -7.59 4.68
C GLY A 53 -16.69 -6.35 3.99
N TRP A 54 -16.44 -6.44 2.69
CA TRP A 54 -16.09 -5.29 1.87
C TRP A 54 -16.62 -5.46 0.45
N ILE A 55 -16.77 -4.32 -0.21
CA ILE A 55 -16.97 -4.24 -1.66
C ILE A 55 -15.77 -3.55 -2.29
N GLU A 56 -15.51 -3.83 -3.55
CA GLU A 56 -14.51 -3.16 -4.36
C GLU A 56 -15.23 -2.26 -5.36
N ALA A 57 -15.00 -0.96 -5.27
CA ALA A 57 -15.59 0.03 -6.14
C ALA A 57 -14.48 0.70 -6.94
N GLY A 58 -14.47 0.50 -8.25
CA GLY A 58 -13.40 0.96 -9.14
C GLY A 58 -13.89 1.74 -10.33
N GLN A 59 -13.00 2.57 -10.86
CA GLN A 59 -13.20 3.36 -12.06
C GLN A 59 -11.98 3.24 -12.97
N VAL A 60 -12.23 2.98 -14.26
CA VAL A 60 -11.25 3.19 -15.32
C VAL A 60 -11.47 4.60 -15.88
N PHE A 61 -10.42 5.40 -15.89
CA PHE A 61 -10.49 6.77 -16.37
C PHE A 61 -10.01 6.85 -17.82
N GLU A 62 -10.77 7.54 -18.63
CA GLU A 62 -10.43 7.98 -19.99
C GLU A 62 -10.05 9.46 -19.97
N GLU A 63 -9.49 9.97 -21.07
CA GLU A 63 -8.98 11.35 -21.15
C GLU A 63 -10.05 12.43 -20.82
N ASN A 64 -11.33 12.11 -21.09
CA ASN A 64 -12.44 13.05 -20.89
C ASN A 64 -13.45 12.58 -19.83
N THR A 65 -13.06 11.65 -18.94
CA THR A 65 -13.99 11.18 -17.89
C THR A 65 -14.36 12.32 -16.95
N ARG A 66 -15.66 12.64 -16.87
CA ARG A 66 -16.19 13.68 -15.99
C ARG A 66 -16.55 13.12 -14.62
N PHE A 67 -16.59 14.01 -13.64
CA PHE A 67 -16.93 13.66 -12.25
C PHE A 67 -18.31 12.98 -12.14
N GLU A 68 -19.30 13.48 -12.90
CA GLU A 68 -20.66 12.91 -12.92
C GLU A 68 -20.70 11.47 -13.42
N GLU A 69 -19.84 11.12 -14.38
CA GLU A 69 -19.74 9.74 -14.92
C GLU A 69 -19.19 8.81 -13.86
N VAL A 70 -18.15 9.25 -13.14
CA VAL A 70 -17.59 8.51 -12.00
C VAL A 70 -18.64 8.29 -10.92
N LEU A 71 -19.42 9.32 -10.62
CA LEU A 71 -20.51 9.27 -9.64
C LEU A 71 -21.60 8.25 -10.04
N GLN A 72 -22.05 8.28 -11.29
CA GLN A 72 -23.06 7.36 -11.81
C GLN A 72 -22.57 5.92 -11.80
N ASN A 73 -21.32 5.67 -12.23
CA ASN A 73 -20.72 4.35 -12.20
C ASN A 73 -20.63 3.82 -10.76
N LEU A 74 -20.13 4.63 -9.83
CA LEU A 74 -20.04 4.23 -8.44
C LEU A 74 -21.41 3.98 -7.81
N GLN A 75 -22.40 4.82 -8.10
CA GLN A 75 -23.76 4.59 -7.63
C GLN A 75 -24.31 3.26 -8.12
N HIS A 76 -24.05 2.91 -9.37
CA HIS A 76 -24.42 1.60 -9.91
C HIS A 76 -23.70 0.45 -9.19
N VAL A 77 -22.38 0.56 -9.03
CA VAL A 77 -21.58 -0.47 -8.32
C VAL A 77 -22.08 -0.65 -6.89
N PHE A 78 -22.30 0.44 -6.14
CA PHE A 78 -22.80 0.35 -4.77
C PHE A 78 -24.18 -0.28 -4.69
N ARG A 79 -25.09 0.06 -5.60
CA ARG A 79 -26.42 -0.56 -5.66
C ARG A 79 -26.36 -2.05 -5.99
N THR A 80 -25.44 -2.47 -6.82
CA THR A 80 -25.30 -3.87 -7.26
C THR A 80 -24.59 -4.71 -6.21
N GLU A 81 -23.54 -4.20 -5.58
CA GLU A 81 -22.71 -4.97 -4.65
C GLU A 81 -23.26 -4.97 -3.21
N LEU A 82 -24.01 -3.92 -2.80
CA LEU A 82 -24.60 -3.84 -1.47
C LEU A 82 -25.96 -4.58 -1.35
N VAL A 83 -26.14 -5.63 -2.12
CA VAL A 83 -27.31 -6.52 -2.04
C VAL A 83 -26.93 -7.72 -1.16
N LYS A 84 -27.88 -8.17 -0.32
CA LYS A 84 -27.67 -9.25 0.65
C LYS A 84 -27.12 -10.52 0.01
N GLU A 85 -27.62 -10.88 -1.15
CA GLU A 85 -27.23 -12.07 -1.91
C GLU A 85 -25.77 -11.99 -2.36
N ARG A 86 -25.35 -10.85 -2.88
CA ARG A 86 -23.95 -10.60 -3.31
C ARG A 86 -22.99 -10.66 -2.13
N ILE A 87 -23.35 -10.00 -1.03
CA ILE A 87 -22.56 -10.02 0.20
C ILE A 87 -22.45 -11.46 0.73
N ALA A 88 -23.56 -12.21 0.74
CA ALA A 88 -23.57 -13.61 1.14
C ALA A 88 -22.65 -14.48 0.25
N ASP A 89 -22.70 -14.29 -1.05
CA ASP A 89 -21.85 -15.03 -1.99
C ASP A 89 -20.35 -14.74 -1.77
N ASN A 90 -20.00 -13.48 -1.53
CA ASN A 90 -18.64 -13.09 -1.22
C ASN A 90 -18.14 -13.73 0.08
N MET A 91 -18.96 -13.70 1.13
CA MET A 91 -18.66 -14.34 2.41
C MET A 91 -18.57 -15.87 2.26
N ASN A 92 -19.50 -16.49 1.55
CA ASN A 92 -19.52 -17.93 1.33
C ASN A 92 -18.29 -18.43 0.57
N ARG A 93 -17.75 -17.64 -0.37
CA ARG A 93 -16.49 -17.97 -1.06
C ARG A 93 -15.32 -18.05 -0.07
N LEU A 94 -15.21 -17.11 0.84
CA LEU A 94 -14.17 -17.12 1.88
C LEU A 94 -14.32 -18.30 2.83
N VAL A 95 -15.56 -18.56 3.30
CA VAL A 95 -15.88 -19.68 4.18
C VAL A 95 -15.59 -21.03 3.50
N ARG A 96 -15.88 -21.18 2.20
CA ARG A 96 -15.57 -22.41 1.44
C ARG A 96 -14.07 -22.67 1.37
N LEU A 97 -13.24 -21.60 1.22
CA LEU A 97 -11.78 -21.75 1.26
C LEU A 97 -11.33 -22.24 2.65
N GLU A 98 -11.86 -21.68 3.73
CA GLU A 98 -11.52 -22.08 5.08
C GLU A 98 -11.99 -23.50 5.42
N LYS A 99 -13.15 -23.90 4.93
CA LYS A 99 -13.72 -25.24 5.15
C LYS A 99 -13.14 -26.33 4.25
N ASN A 100 -12.33 -25.98 3.27
CA ASN A 100 -11.72 -26.97 2.35
C ASN A 100 -10.80 -27.91 3.13
N PRO A 101 -11.05 -29.26 3.13
CA PRO A 101 -10.29 -30.22 3.92
C PRO A 101 -8.82 -30.29 3.49
N LEU A 102 -8.51 -30.12 2.20
CA LEU A 102 -7.14 -30.07 1.69
C LEU A 102 -6.39 -28.88 2.24
N LEU A 103 -7.02 -27.68 2.26
CA LEU A 103 -6.41 -26.48 2.85
C LEU A 103 -6.29 -26.61 4.38
N ARG A 104 -7.19 -27.31 5.03
CA ARG A 104 -7.11 -27.55 6.49
C ARG A 104 -5.94 -28.45 6.87
N ALA A 105 -5.61 -29.42 6.04
CA ALA A 105 -4.49 -30.35 6.25
C ALA A 105 -3.09 -29.71 6.08
N VAL A 106 -3.01 -28.57 5.39
CA VAL A 106 -1.72 -27.88 5.18
C VAL A 106 -1.21 -27.28 6.49
N PRO A 107 0.06 -27.46 6.89
CA PRO A 107 0.68 -26.84 8.05
C PRO A 107 0.56 -25.31 8.03
N LEU A 108 0.47 -24.69 9.22
CA LEU A 108 0.21 -23.25 9.37
C LEU A 108 1.31 -22.40 8.73
N GLU A 109 2.56 -22.83 8.81
CA GLU A 109 3.71 -22.13 8.24
C GLU A 109 3.60 -22.01 6.72
N ILE A 110 3.17 -23.08 6.06
CA ILE A 110 2.93 -23.11 4.61
C ILE A 110 1.71 -22.23 4.24
N LYS A 111 0.62 -22.32 5.03
CA LYS A 111 -0.54 -21.43 4.87
C LYS A 111 -0.16 -19.97 4.96
N ASN A 112 0.65 -19.60 5.94
CA ASN A 112 1.10 -18.22 6.14
C ASN A 112 1.89 -17.70 4.93
N LEU A 113 2.70 -18.55 4.30
CA LEU A 113 3.43 -18.18 3.09
C LEU A 113 2.47 -17.89 1.92
N PHE A 114 1.47 -18.75 1.71
CA PHE A 114 0.45 -18.54 0.67
C PHE A 114 -0.45 -17.33 0.97
N LEU A 115 -0.84 -17.12 2.23
CA LEU A 115 -1.61 -15.95 2.65
C LEU A 115 -0.81 -14.67 2.45
N LEU A 116 0.48 -14.66 2.81
CA LEU A 116 1.36 -13.52 2.57
C LEU A 116 1.48 -13.21 1.07
N ALA A 117 1.66 -14.23 0.24
CA ALA A 117 1.69 -14.05 -1.22
C ALA A 117 0.34 -13.54 -1.75
N GLY A 118 -0.77 -14.13 -1.30
CA GLY A 118 -2.13 -13.75 -1.70
C GLY A 118 -2.49 -12.33 -1.28
N THR A 119 -2.19 -11.93 -0.04
CA THR A 119 -2.42 -10.56 0.44
C THR A 119 -1.53 -9.53 -0.27
N THR A 120 -0.30 -9.91 -0.61
CA THR A 120 0.62 -9.05 -1.36
C THR A 120 0.15 -8.83 -2.80
N LEU A 121 -0.35 -9.89 -3.45
CA LEU A 121 -0.86 -9.81 -4.82
C LEU A 121 -2.23 -9.12 -4.87
N GLY A 122 -3.19 -9.54 -4.04
CA GLY A 122 -4.52 -8.96 -3.96
C GLY A 122 -4.49 -7.50 -3.50
N GLY A 123 -3.61 -7.18 -2.56
CA GLY A 123 -3.41 -5.81 -2.11
C GLY A 123 -2.95 -4.83 -3.20
N ARG A 124 -2.37 -5.32 -4.31
CA ARG A 124 -1.93 -4.46 -5.42
C ARG A 124 -3.08 -3.94 -6.29
N SER A 125 -4.23 -4.59 -6.29
CA SER A 125 -5.42 -4.16 -7.03
C SER A 125 -6.14 -2.99 -6.35
N ILE A 126 -5.98 -2.82 -5.04
CA ILE A 126 -6.66 -1.79 -4.25
C ILE A 126 -5.76 -0.56 -4.13
N SER A 127 -6.26 0.59 -4.60
CA SER A 127 -5.56 1.89 -4.55
C SER A 127 -5.68 2.54 -3.18
N ALA A 128 -6.88 2.53 -2.59
CA ALA A 128 -7.15 3.11 -1.28
C ALA A 128 -8.28 2.37 -0.55
N ILE A 129 -8.43 2.64 0.75
CA ILE A 129 -9.52 2.13 1.57
C ILE A 129 -10.37 3.31 2.01
N TYR A 130 -11.69 3.22 1.88
CA TYR A 130 -12.60 4.22 2.42
C TYR A 130 -13.61 3.60 3.37
N SER A 131 -13.58 4.02 4.64
CA SER A 131 -14.47 3.56 5.70
C SER A 131 -15.40 4.69 6.14
N ASN A 132 -16.69 4.52 5.99
CA ASN A 132 -17.70 5.42 6.53
C ASN A 132 -18.38 4.79 7.75
N ILE A 133 -18.19 5.40 8.92
CA ILE A 133 -18.83 4.95 10.17
C ILE A 133 -20.30 5.38 10.21
N GLY A 134 -20.65 6.44 9.45
CA GLY A 134 -22.00 7.01 9.45
C GLY A 134 -22.21 8.02 10.59
N LYS A 135 -23.46 8.18 10.97
CA LYS A 135 -23.86 9.13 12.02
C LYS A 135 -23.65 8.53 13.40
N ILE A 136 -22.84 9.22 14.20
CA ILE A 136 -22.61 8.88 15.60
C ILE A 136 -23.75 9.48 16.42
N GLN A 137 -24.32 8.67 17.31
CA GLN A 137 -25.34 9.08 18.26
C GLN A 137 -24.79 8.86 19.68
N LEU A 138 -24.90 9.86 20.50
CA LEU A 138 -24.57 9.79 21.93
C LEU A 138 -25.86 9.87 22.75
N PRO A 139 -25.86 9.32 23.98
CA PRO A 139 -26.89 9.67 24.96
C PRO A 139 -26.84 11.17 25.28
N ASP A 140 -28.00 11.78 25.46
CA ASP A 140 -28.20 13.24 25.65
C ASP A 140 -27.29 13.84 26.73
N VAL A 141 -26.97 13.06 27.76
CA VAL A 141 -26.08 13.46 28.87
C VAL A 141 -24.68 13.85 28.39
N PHE A 142 -24.22 13.29 27.26
CA PHE A 142 -22.88 13.53 26.71
C PHE A 142 -22.86 14.60 25.62
N GLU A 143 -24.00 14.97 25.05
CA GLU A 143 -24.09 15.92 23.92
C GLU A 143 -23.48 17.30 24.26
N THR A 144 -23.62 17.72 25.55
CA THR A 144 -23.09 19.01 26.00
C THR A 144 -21.56 19.04 26.06
N TYR A 145 -20.90 17.88 26.16
CA TYR A 145 -19.46 17.76 26.36
C TYR A 145 -18.69 17.39 25.08
N VAL A 146 -19.38 16.98 24.02
CA VAL A 146 -18.75 16.50 22.79
C VAL A 146 -19.17 17.36 21.62
N ASP A 147 -18.22 18.09 21.03
CA ASP A 147 -18.48 18.95 19.88
C ASP A 147 -18.36 18.21 18.54
N SER A 148 -17.48 17.24 18.46
CA SER A 148 -17.22 16.51 17.20
C SER A 148 -16.45 15.21 17.41
N PHE A 149 -16.55 14.30 16.43
CA PHE A 149 -15.77 13.07 16.36
C PHE A 149 -14.84 13.07 15.17
N GLY A 150 -13.61 12.58 15.37
CA GLY A 150 -12.68 12.26 14.31
C GLY A 150 -12.27 10.80 14.39
N PHE A 151 -12.17 10.13 13.26
CA PHE A 151 -11.77 8.73 13.17
C PHE A 151 -10.62 8.58 12.19
N PHE A 152 -9.56 7.91 12.63
CA PHE A 152 -8.36 7.66 11.84
C PHE A 152 -7.89 6.23 12.04
N THR A 153 -7.44 5.60 10.98
CA THR A 153 -6.80 4.28 11.04
C THR A 153 -5.45 4.33 10.36
N SER A 154 -4.52 3.50 10.83
CA SER A 154 -3.19 3.38 10.23
C SER A 154 -3.13 2.13 9.38
N THR A 155 -2.79 2.29 8.10
CA THR A 155 -2.63 1.20 7.14
C THR A 155 -1.40 1.40 6.27
N ASP A 156 -1.06 0.36 5.49
CA ASP A 156 0.01 0.45 4.48
C ASP A 156 -0.39 1.21 3.22
N LYS A 157 -1.66 1.63 3.12
CA LYS A 157 -2.25 2.31 1.97
C LYS A 157 -2.74 3.70 2.33
N LEU A 158 -3.21 4.42 1.32
CA LEU A 158 -4.07 5.57 1.55
C LEU A 158 -5.38 5.08 2.15
N GLN A 159 -5.76 5.63 3.28
CA GLN A 159 -7.04 5.34 3.92
C GLN A 159 -7.77 6.62 4.26
N MET A 160 -9.03 6.66 3.90
CA MET A 160 -9.98 7.70 4.26
C MET A 160 -11.02 7.12 5.20
N CYS A 161 -11.32 7.85 6.27
CA CYS A 161 -12.38 7.52 7.21
C CYS A 161 -13.31 8.72 7.34
N SER A 162 -14.62 8.49 7.39
CA SER A 162 -15.59 9.55 7.64
C SER A 162 -16.58 9.17 8.74
N CYS A 163 -17.00 10.16 9.49
CA CYS A 163 -18.08 10.07 10.45
C CYS A 163 -18.80 11.41 10.56
N SER A 164 -20.06 11.40 10.98
CA SER A 164 -20.83 12.61 11.25
C SER A 164 -21.39 12.60 12.66
N TYR A 165 -21.42 13.78 13.27
CA TYR A 165 -22.01 14.02 14.57
C TYR A 165 -22.70 15.38 14.56
N GLY A 166 -23.96 15.44 14.96
CA GLY A 166 -24.78 16.63 14.82
C GLY A 166 -24.89 17.07 13.36
N ASP A 167 -24.49 18.27 13.07
CA ASP A 167 -24.44 18.91 11.74
C ASP A 167 -23.05 18.85 11.10
N LYS A 168 -22.05 18.31 11.83
CA LYS A 168 -20.65 18.29 11.39
C LYS A 168 -20.28 16.91 10.86
N MET A 169 -19.61 16.89 9.70
CA MET A 169 -18.95 15.69 9.18
C MET A 169 -17.43 15.88 9.21
N ARG A 170 -16.72 14.89 9.73
CA ARG A 170 -15.27 14.84 9.70
C ARG A 170 -14.78 13.74 8.78
N VAL A 171 -13.79 14.09 7.96
CA VAL A 171 -13.08 13.18 7.08
C VAL A 171 -11.62 13.16 7.48
N GLY A 172 -11.13 11.99 7.87
CA GLY A 172 -9.72 11.78 8.21
C GLY A 172 -9.03 11.00 7.09
N ILE A 173 -7.88 11.50 6.64
CA ILE A 173 -7.07 10.81 5.61
C ILE A 173 -5.70 10.49 6.20
N THR A 174 -5.33 9.21 6.13
CA THR A 174 -4.02 8.71 6.53
C THR A 174 -3.30 8.11 5.34
N SER A 175 -2.00 8.33 5.22
CA SER A 175 -1.22 7.87 4.08
C SER A 175 0.23 7.60 4.48
N LYS A 176 0.86 6.59 3.88
CA LYS A 176 2.31 6.39 3.87
C LYS A 176 3.01 7.19 2.76
N ILE A 177 2.26 7.75 1.83
CA ILE A 177 2.80 8.59 0.75
C ILE A 177 3.20 9.93 1.36
N LEU A 178 4.41 10.37 1.10
CA LEU A 178 4.93 11.64 1.62
C LEU A 178 4.30 12.87 0.95
N SER A 179 3.81 12.71 -0.28
CA SER A 179 3.08 13.76 -0.99
C SER A 179 1.67 13.92 -0.43
N HIS A 180 1.22 15.15 -0.25
CA HIS A 180 -0.13 15.51 0.16
C HIS A 180 -1.00 15.91 -1.04
N ASN A 181 -0.55 15.64 -2.26
CA ASN A 181 -1.27 16.08 -3.47
C ASN A 181 -2.65 15.44 -3.57
N ILE A 182 -2.80 14.14 -3.23
CA ILE A 182 -4.10 13.47 -3.25
C ILE A 182 -5.09 14.17 -2.30
N GLN A 183 -4.64 14.54 -1.09
CA GLN A 183 -5.47 15.26 -0.14
C GLN A 183 -5.86 16.65 -0.67
N ARG A 184 -4.91 17.38 -1.27
CA ARG A 184 -5.17 18.69 -1.88
C ARG A 184 -6.15 18.59 -3.06
N ASN A 185 -5.96 17.60 -3.95
CA ASN A 185 -6.87 17.36 -5.07
C ASN A 185 -8.28 17.02 -4.55
N PHE A 186 -8.38 16.16 -3.54
CA PHE A 186 -9.65 15.83 -2.90
C PHE A 186 -10.36 17.08 -2.33
N LEU A 187 -9.64 17.91 -1.58
CA LEU A 187 -10.17 19.16 -1.02
C LEU A 187 -10.59 20.16 -2.12
N ARG A 188 -9.80 20.24 -3.20
CA ARG A 188 -10.13 21.08 -4.35
C ARG A 188 -11.45 20.64 -4.99
N ILE A 189 -11.62 19.33 -5.25
CA ILE A 189 -12.86 18.78 -5.82
C ILE A 189 -14.06 19.10 -4.91
N LEU A 190 -13.94 18.93 -3.59
CA LEU A 190 -15.03 19.28 -2.67
C LEU A 190 -15.40 20.76 -2.72
N LYS A 191 -14.41 21.66 -2.83
CA LYS A 191 -14.64 23.10 -2.93
C LYS A 191 -15.27 23.49 -4.27
N GLU A 192 -14.85 22.86 -5.37
CA GLU A 192 -15.46 23.05 -6.70
C GLU A 192 -16.93 22.62 -6.72
N GLU A 193 -17.26 21.58 -5.94
CA GLU A 193 -18.65 21.14 -5.74
C GLU A 193 -19.46 22.00 -4.73
N GLY A 194 -18.89 23.11 -4.28
CA GLY A 194 -19.55 24.07 -3.38
C GLY A 194 -19.61 23.62 -1.92
N ILE A 195 -18.82 22.64 -1.51
CA ILE A 195 -18.77 22.19 -0.12
C ILE A 195 -17.77 23.04 0.67
N HIS A 196 -18.24 23.65 1.74
CA HIS A 196 -17.36 24.38 2.66
C HIS A 196 -16.56 23.41 3.50
N VAL A 197 -15.23 23.46 3.38
CA VAL A 197 -14.30 22.55 4.08
C VAL A 197 -13.33 23.36 4.90
N THR A 198 -13.20 23.00 6.19
CA THR A 198 -12.14 23.45 7.09
C THR A 198 -11.06 22.39 7.16
N GLU A 199 -9.84 22.75 6.81
CA GLU A 199 -8.68 21.84 6.82
C GLU A 199 -7.94 21.93 8.14
N GLN A 200 -7.58 20.78 8.68
CA GLN A 200 -6.67 20.66 9.83
C GLN A 200 -5.62 19.62 9.50
N GLU A 201 -4.39 20.05 9.36
CA GLU A 201 -3.24 19.17 9.13
C GLU A 201 -2.51 18.91 10.46
N ASN A 202 -2.10 17.65 10.67
CA ASN A 202 -1.20 17.33 11.76
C ASN A 202 0.22 17.71 11.35
N ASP A 203 0.73 18.78 11.91
CA ASP A 203 2.10 19.19 11.70
C ASP A 203 3.04 18.33 12.55
N PHE A 204 3.74 17.38 11.89
CA PHE A 204 4.85 16.62 12.45
C PHE A 204 6.15 16.97 11.72
N PRO A 205 6.69 18.17 11.87
CA PRO A 205 7.85 18.63 11.11
C PRO A 205 9.07 17.70 11.27
N GLY A 206 9.22 17.05 12.43
CA GLY A 206 10.35 16.17 12.71
C GLY A 206 10.24 14.74 12.15
N TYR A 207 9.08 14.27 11.69
CA TYR A 207 8.93 12.88 11.28
C TYR A 207 9.55 12.61 9.89
N GLN A 208 9.38 13.50 8.96
CA GLN A 208 9.94 13.38 7.61
C GLN A 208 11.47 13.52 7.64
N GLU A 209 12.00 14.48 8.39
CA GLU A 209 13.43 14.66 8.60
C GLU A 209 14.06 13.48 9.33
N LYS A 210 13.40 12.94 10.34
CA LYS A 210 13.88 11.80 11.11
C LYS A 210 13.94 10.51 10.26
N LYS A 211 12.96 10.29 9.39
CA LYS A 211 12.94 9.14 8.47
C LYS A 211 13.99 9.28 7.37
N LEU A 212 14.16 10.49 6.82
CA LEU A 212 15.20 10.77 5.84
C LEU A 212 16.59 10.63 6.47
N GLY A 213 16.79 11.10 7.69
CA GLY A 213 18.02 10.97 8.45
C GLY A 213 18.36 9.51 8.80
N LEU A 214 17.37 8.68 9.14
CA LEU A 214 17.56 7.24 9.38
C LEU A 214 17.95 6.49 8.09
N MET A 215 17.30 6.79 6.97
CA MET A 215 17.67 6.21 5.67
C MET A 215 19.09 6.63 5.25
N GLN A 216 19.45 7.88 5.47
CA GLN A 216 20.77 8.40 5.15
C GLN A 216 21.86 7.75 6.02
N LYS A 217 21.61 7.60 7.34
CA LYS A 217 22.51 6.89 8.26
C LYS A 217 22.68 5.42 7.88
N SER A 218 21.60 4.72 7.53
CA SER A 218 21.68 3.33 7.10
C SER A 218 22.50 3.15 5.82
N MET A 219 22.40 4.08 4.88
CA MET A 219 23.22 4.09 3.67
C MET A 219 24.68 4.38 3.97
N GLN A 220 24.99 5.27 4.90
CA GLN A 220 26.37 5.53 5.34
C GLN A 220 27.00 4.30 5.98
N ILE A 221 26.28 3.61 6.89
CA ILE A 221 26.73 2.35 7.50
C ILE A 221 26.97 1.29 6.44
N PHE A 222 26.03 1.11 5.50
CA PHE A 222 26.16 0.15 4.42
C PHE A 222 27.41 0.44 3.55
N THR A 223 27.62 1.71 3.18
CA THR A 223 28.80 2.14 2.42
C THR A 223 30.09 1.85 3.19
N PHE A 224 30.12 2.12 4.50
CA PHE A 224 31.27 1.80 5.35
C PHE A 224 31.56 0.30 5.39
N LEU A 225 30.52 -0.54 5.54
CA LEU A 225 30.68 -2.00 5.51
C LEU A 225 31.21 -2.52 4.17
N CYS A 226 30.76 -1.94 3.06
CA CYS A 226 31.28 -2.27 1.72
C CYS A 226 32.78 -1.93 1.60
N ILE A 227 33.21 -0.76 2.06
CA ILE A 227 34.62 -0.34 2.06
C ILE A 227 35.44 -1.29 2.95
N ALA A 228 34.97 -1.58 4.16
CA ALA A 228 35.65 -2.50 5.07
C ALA A 228 35.83 -3.90 4.46
N ALA A 229 34.80 -4.44 3.80
CA ALA A 229 34.86 -5.72 3.11
C ALA A 229 35.92 -5.75 2.01
N VAL A 230 36.01 -4.69 1.21
CA VAL A 230 37.04 -4.54 0.17
C VAL A 230 38.43 -4.51 0.79
N VAL A 231 38.64 -3.66 1.81
CA VAL A 231 39.96 -3.52 2.46
C VAL A 231 40.39 -4.86 3.08
N ILE A 232 39.51 -5.54 3.82
CA ILE A 232 39.81 -6.85 4.41
C ILE A 232 40.18 -7.87 3.33
N SER A 233 39.45 -7.91 2.22
CA SER A 233 39.71 -8.84 1.11
C SER A 233 41.09 -8.62 0.52
N TRP A 234 41.52 -7.37 0.35
CA TRP A 234 42.85 -7.05 -0.16
C TRP A 234 43.96 -7.38 0.85
N VAL A 235 43.77 -7.12 2.15
CA VAL A 235 44.70 -7.47 3.20
C VAL A 235 44.90 -8.99 3.24
N VAL A 236 43.82 -9.77 3.24
CA VAL A 236 43.87 -11.23 3.24
C VAL A 236 44.53 -11.76 1.95
N ASN A 237 44.27 -11.19 0.80
CA ASN A 237 44.88 -11.59 -0.47
C ASN A 237 46.39 -11.34 -0.50
N LEU A 238 46.83 -10.26 0.16
CA LEU A 238 48.28 -9.96 0.28
C LEU A 238 48.99 -10.86 1.31
N MET A 239 48.28 -11.26 2.37
CA MET A 239 48.85 -12.14 3.43
C MET A 239 48.92 -13.61 3.01
N LEU A 240 47.98 -14.04 2.16
CA LEU A 240 47.95 -15.41 1.63
C LEU A 240 48.51 -15.42 0.21
N PRO A 241 49.72 -15.90 -0.05
CA PRO A 241 50.32 -15.92 -1.39
C PRO A 241 49.62 -16.98 -2.26
N SER A 242 48.39 -16.65 -2.70
CA SER A 242 47.71 -17.37 -3.77
C SER A 242 48.14 -16.67 -5.06
N GLY A 243 48.69 -17.40 -6.03
CA GLY A 243 49.05 -16.83 -7.32
C GLY A 243 47.90 -16.16 -8.10
N PHE A 244 46.79 -15.90 -7.46
CA PHE A 244 45.56 -15.34 -8.03
C PHE A 244 45.03 -14.18 -7.18
N LEU A 245 44.67 -13.08 -7.87
CA LEU A 245 44.17 -11.86 -7.25
C LEU A 245 42.62 -11.91 -7.04
N TRP A 246 42.17 -12.85 -6.19
CA TRP A 246 40.73 -13.04 -5.90
C TRP A 246 40.07 -11.81 -5.24
N ALA A 247 40.83 -10.96 -4.54
CA ALA A 247 40.32 -9.72 -3.95
C ALA A 247 39.76 -8.76 -5.00
N GLY A 248 40.23 -8.82 -6.24
CA GLY A 248 39.68 -8.03 -7.35
C GLY A 248 38.22 -8.40 -7.66
N PHE A 249 37.90 -9.69 -7.64
CA PHE A 249 36.51 -10.16 -7.86
C PHE A 249 35.59 -9.78 -6.73
N VAL A 250 36.03 -9.94 -5.48
CA VAL A 250 35.25 -9.49 -4.31
C VAL A 250 35.00 -7.98 -4.40
N SER A 251 36.01 -7.21 -4.74
CA SER A 251 35.88 -5.75 -4.90
C SER A 251 34.88 -5.38 -6.00
N GLY A 252 34.91 -6.08 -7.14
CA GLY A 252 33.96 -5.89 -8.24
C GLY A 252 32.53 -6.22 -7.81
N GLY A 253 32.32 -7.36 -7.15
CA GLY A 253 31.01 -7.77 -6.62
C GLY A 253 30.45 -6.78 -5.59
N VAL A 254 31.29 -6.32 -4.65
CA VAL A 254 30.90 -5.33 -3.63
C VAL A 254 30.56 -3.99 -4.29
N LEU A 255 31.34 -3.54 -5.28
CA LEU A 255 31.04 -2.30 -6.00
C LEU A 255 29.73 -2.38 -6.76
N CYS A 256 29.46 -3.47 -7.47
CA CYS A 256 28.19 -3.69 -8.16
C CYS A 256 27.00 -3.69 -7.17
N THR A 257 27.18 -4.34 -6.02
CA THR A 257 26.18 -4.37 -4.95
C THR A 257 25.88 -2.97 -4.43
N TRP A 258 26.95 -2.22 -4.14
CA TRP A 258 26.84 -0.86 -3.65
C TRP A 258 26.14 0.06 -4.66
N LEU A 259 26.53 0.02 -5.94
CA LEU A 259 25.90 0.82 -7.01
C LEU A 259 24.41 0.49 -7.15
N PHE A 260 24.05 -0.79 -7.06
CA PHE A 260 22.67 -1.23 -7.21
C PHE A 260 21.77 -0.75 -6.04
N VAL A 261 22.29 -0.84 -4.81
CA VAL A 261 21.62 -0.34 -3.61
C VAL A 261 21.48 1.18 -3.66
N MET A 262 22.52 1.90 -4.13
CA MET A 262 22.48 3.37 -4.31
C MET A 262 21.45 3.80 -5.33
N VAL A 263 21.34 3.10 -6.46
CA VAL A 263 20.30 3.38 -7.48
C VAL A 263 18.92 3.12 -6.92
N GLY A 264 18.73 2.03 -6.16
CA GLY A 264 17.51 1.71 -5.45
C GLY A 264 17.12 2.78 -4.41
N TYR A 265 18.09 3.24 -3.65
CA TYR A 265 17.96 4.33 -2.68
C TYR A 265 17.53 5.64 -3.36
N LYS A 266 18.24 6.10 -4.40
CA LYS A 266 17.90 7.31 -5.16
C LYS A 266 16.51 7.23 -5.82
N LYS A 267 16.13 6.07 -6.37
CA LYS A 267 14.83 5.87 -7.04
C LYS A 267 13.71 5.46 -6.10
N ARG A 268 13.92 5.40 -4.79
CA ARG A 268 12.94 4.93 -3.78
C ARG A 268 12.28 3.59 -4.12
N ARG A 269 13.02 2.69 -4.79
CA ARG A 269 12.53 1.36 -5.16
C ARG A 269 12.68 0.38 -4.01
N ASN A 270 11.83 -0.65 -4.01
CA ASN A 270 11.80 -1.69 -2.98
C ASN A 270 13.10 -2.52 -3.02
N LEU A 271 13.94 -2.42 -1.99
CA LEU A 271 15.26 -3.05 -1.90
C LEU A 271 15.22 -4.57 -2.07
N LEU A 272 14.15 -5.25 -1.60
CA LEU A 272 13.95 -6.70 -1.76
C LEU A 272 13.81 -7.12 -3.23
N LYS A 273 13.05 -6.36 -4.02
CA LYS A 273 12.87 -6.66 -5.45
C LYS A 273 14.17 -6.43 -6.23
N ASN A 274 14.96 -5.47 -5.79
CA ASN A 274 16.27 -5.18 -6.37
C ASN A 274 17.31 -6.25 -5.98
N GLY A 275 17.24 -6.79 -4.75
CA GLY A 275 18.13 -7.87 -4.29
C GLY A 275 17.98 -9.16 -5.09
N MET A 276 16.76 -9.53 -5.49
CA MET A 276 16.53 -10.71 -6.35
C MET A 276 17.20 -10.55 -7.73
N TRP A 277 17.09 -9.38 -8.35
CA TRP A 277 17.75 -9.11 -9.63
C TRP A 277 19.27 -9.11 -9.50
N GLN A 278 19.78 -8.68 -8.37
CA GLN A 278 21.19 -8.67 -8.06
C GLN A 278 21.77 -10.09 -7.91
N LEU A 279 21.06 -10.97 -7.19
CA LEU A 279 21.44 -12.38 -7.09
C LEU A 279 21.46 -13.06 -8.47
N LEU A 280 20.46 -12.78 -9.31
CA LEU A 280 20.41 -13.27 -10.68
C LEU A 280 21.60 -12.78 -11.54
N LEU A 281 21.97 -11.50 -11.43
CA LEU A 281 23.09 -10.92 -12.16
C LEU A 281 24.44 -11.50 -11.68
N ILE A 282 24.63 -11.67 -10.36
CA ILE A 282 25.84 -12.28 -9.79
C ILE A 282 25.96 -13.74 -10.24
N SER A 283 24.87 -14.51 -10.19
CA SER A 283 24.84 -15.89 -10.65
C SER A 283 25.12 -16.01 -12.14
N ALA A 284 24.55 -15.12 -12.97
CA ALA A 284 24.81 -15.08 -14.41
C ALA A 284 26.25 -14.68 -14.74
N ALA A 285 26.82 -13.74 -14.00
CA ALA A 285 28.24 -13.34 -14.14
C ALA A 285 29.19 -14.47 -13.73
N GLY A 286 28.85 -15.23 -12.67
CA GLY A 286 29.59 -16.42 -12.25
C GLY A 286 29.58 -17.52 -13.30
N LEU A 287 28.40 -17.82 -13.88
CA LEU A 287 28.26 -18.81 -14.95
C LEU A 287 29.03 -18.40 -16.23
N LEU A 288 28.96 -17.12 -16.61
CA LEU A 288 29.76 -16.62 -17.74
C LEU A 288 31.25 -16.73 -17.50
N TRP A 289 31.69 -16.49 -16.25
CA TRP A 289 33.07 -16.63 -15.88
C TRP A 289 33.56 -18.10 -15.95
N ASP A 290 32.77 -19.05 -15.42
CA ASP A 290 33.07 -20.49 -15.51
C ASP A 290 33.18 -20.96 -16.95
N VAL A 291 32.29 -20.49 -17.84
CA VAL A 291 32.34 -20.79 -19.29
C VAL A 291 33.61 -20.20 -19.94
N PHE A 292 34.00 -18.98 -19.56
CA PHE A 292 35.13 -18.27 -20.16
C PHE A 292 36.48 -18.81 -19.70
N THR A 293 36.58 -19.26 -18.44
CA THR A 293 37.85 -19.72 -17.84
C THR A 293 38.03 -21.23 -17.88
N GLY A 294 36.98 -21.98 -18.27
CA GLY A 294 37.00 -23.45 -18.24
C GLY A 294 37.17 -24.03 -16.83
N TRP A 295 36.90 -23.24 -15.82
CA TRP A 295 37.08 -23.62 -14.41
C TRP A 295 35.75 -24.12 -13.85
N HIS A 296 35.62 -25.44 -13.74
CA HIS A 296 34.39 -26.12 -13.25
C HIS A 296 34.33 -26.22 -11.72
N GLY A 297 34.80 -25.25 -10.99
CA GLY A 297 34.93 -25.28 -9.53
C GLY A 297 33.79 -24.73 -8.69
N TRP A 298 32.66 -24.32 -9.30
CA TRP A 298 31.55 -23.69 -8.60
C TRP A 298 30.16 -24.29 -8.96
N ALA A 299 30.12 -25.53 -9.35
CA ALA A 299 28.88 -26.26 -9.53
C ALA A 299 28.46 -26.99 -8.25
#